data_967fa72ab6b390f2b143addd5dd9232d
#
_entry.id   967fa72ab6b390f2b143addd5dd9232d
#
_cell.length_a   1.000
_cell.length_b   1.000
_cell.length_c   1.000
_cell.angle_alpha   90.00
_cell.angle_beta   90.00
_cell.angle_gamma   90.00
#
_symmetry.space_group_name_H-M   'P 1'
#
loop_
_entity.id
_entity.type
_entity.pdbx_description
1 polymer ?
#
loop_
_entity_poly.entity_id
_entity_poly.type
_entity_poly.pdbx_seq_one_letter_code
_entity_poly.pdbx_strand_id
1 'polypeptide(L)'
;SELGGLCILRGCMPSKTLIYSAEALHFARQGKIFGFEAGSPVADLSAMQERKKKVIAEFADYRRGQIEDGRFELFRSHASFVDPHTLALSDGQRLRGEKILVATGSEVSVPPIPGLADAPYKTSDDVLKLSEVPPECLVLGGGVVACELAQFLARIGSQVTILQRSQRLLKEFPEDASRAVVYTMLPARETSQGCCN
;
A
#
# COMPACT_ATOMS: atom_id res chain seq x y z
N SER A 1 -18.71 -3.98 -7.67
CA SER A 1 -17.39 -4.08 -7.04
C SER A 1 -16.46 -4.92 -7.91
N GLU A 2 -15.17 -4.60 -7.93
CA GLU A 2 -14.16 -5.36 -8.67
C GLU A 2 -13.88 -6.70 -7.99
N LEU A 3 -13.77 -7.77 -8.77
CA LEU A 3 -13.32 -9.08 -8.30
C LEU A 3 -11.79 -9.13 -8.28
N GLY A 4 -11.20 -9.67 -7.23
CA GLY A 4 -9.75 -9.78 -7.10
C GLY A 4 -9.25 -9.61 -5.66
N GLY A 5 -10.01 -8.86 -4.86
CA GLY A 5 -9.70 -8.58 -3.46
C GLY A 5 -8.64 -7.51 -3.25
N LEU A 6 -8.56 -7.03 -2.02
CA LEU A 6 -7.70 -5.91 -1.61
C LEU A 6 -6.23 -6.13 -1.97
N CYS A 7 -5.69 -7.31 -1.69
CA CYS A 7 -4.27 -7.62 -1.90
C CYS A 7 -3.85 -7.42 -3.37
N ILE A 8 -4.64 -7.90 -4.33
CA ILE A 8 -4.34 -7.79 -5.76
C ILE A 8 -4.58 -6.37 -6.26
N LEU A 9 -5.72 -5.76 -5.91
CA LEU A 9 -6.17 -4.54 -6.56
C LEU A 9 -5.63 -3.25 -5.94
N ARG A 10 -5.49 -3.20 -4.61
CA ARG A 10 -5.16 -1.98 -3.86
C ARG A 10 -4.16 -2.18 -2.70
N GLY A 11 -3.57 -3.37 -2.57
CA GLY A 11 -2.72 -3.72 -1.42
C GLY A 11 -1.33 -4.17 -1.81
N CYS A 12 -0.99 -5.41 -1.43
CA CYS A 12 0.36 -5.95 -1.51
C CYS A 12 0.91 -5.99 -2.94
N MET A 13 0.11 -6.40 -3.92
CA MET A 13 0.60 -6.58 -5.29
C MET A 13 1.02 -5.26 -5.94
N PRO A 14 0.16 -4.20 -5.98
CA PRO A 14 0.57 -2.93 -6.54
C PRO A 14 1.72 -2.28 -5.75
N SER A 15 1.72 -2.33 -4.41
CA SER A 15 2.80 -1.74 -3.62
C SER A 15 4.12 -2.44 -3.86
N LYS A 16 4.17 -3.79 -3.84
CA LYS A 16 5.42 -4.54 -4.08
C LYS A 16 5.93 -4.37 -5.51
N THR A 17 5.05 -4.23 -6.49
CA THR A 17 5.45 -3.96 -7.88
C THR A 17 6.16 -2.61 -8.02
N LEU A 18 5.64 -1.56 -7.37
CA LEU A 18 6.26 -0.22 -7.37
C LEU A 18 7.55 -0.20 -6.54
N ILE A 19 7.54 -0.78 -5.34
CA ILE A 19 8.71 -0.88 -4.45
C ILE A 19 9.85 -1.61 -5.15
N TYR A 20 9.57 -2.72 -5.84
CA TYR A 20 10.58 -3.47 -6.58
C TYR A 20 11.21 -2.64 -7.72
N SER A 21 10.40 -1.84 -8.43
CA SER A 21 10.93 -0.93 -9.44
C SER A 21 11.83 0.16 -8.84
N ALA A 22 11.45 0.70 -7.69
CA ALA A 22 12.25 1.68 -6.96
C ALA A 22 13.53 1.07 -6.36
N GLU A 23 13.49 -0.20 -5.97
CA GLU A 23 14.65 -0.95 -5.51
C GLU A 23 15.66 -1.19 -6.62
N ALA A 24 15.21 -1.60 -7.81
CA ALA A 24 16.07 -1.73 -8.99
C ALA A 24 16.76 -0.40 -9.34
N LEU A 25 16.03 0.73 -9.27
CA LEU A 25 16.60 2.06 -9.44
C LEU A 25 17.64 2.39 -8.36
N HIS A 26 17.37 2.05 -7.12
CA HIS A 26 18.29 2.23 -6.00
C HIS A 26 19.59 1.47 -6.20
N PHE A 27 19.53 0.18 -6.57
CA PHE A 27 20.72 -0.62 -6.88
C PHE A 27 21.48 -0.08 -8.09
N ALA A 28 20.79 0.38 -9.13
CA ALA A 28 21.44 0.98 -10.27
C ALA A 28 22.25 2.24 -9.90
N ARG A 29 21.72 3.09 -9.00
CA ARG A 29 22.45 4.25 -8.46
C ARG A 29 23.67 3.86 -7.64
N GLN A 30 23.67 2.68 -7.03
CA GLN A 30 24.77 2.12 -6.25
C GLN A 30 25.69 1.21 -7.07
N GLY A 31 25.59 1.22 -8.39
CA GLY A 31 26.31 0.31 -9.31
C GLY A 31 27.80 0.19 -9.03
N LYS A 32 28.46 1.28 -8.59
CA LYS A 32 29.89 1.27 -8.23
C LYS A 32 30.23 0.26 -7.13
N ILE A 33 29.32 0.07 -6.15
CA ILE A 33 29.50 -0.93 -5.08
C ILE A 33 29.51 -2.36 -5.65
N PHE A 34 28.76 -2.55 -6.75
CA PHE A 34 28.62 -3.83 -7.45
C PHE A 34 29.59 -3.97 -8.64
N GLY A 35 30.49 -3.01 -8.85
CA GLY A 35 31.51 -3.07 -9.91
C GLY A 35 31.03 -2.64 -11.29
N PHE A 36 29.94 -1.87 -11.42
CA PHE A 36 29.47 -1.34 -12.70
C PHE A 36 29.04 0.13 -12.57
N GLU A 37 28.96 0.83 -13.70
CA GLU A 37 28.43 2.18 -13.79
C GLU A 37 27.11 2.19 -14.58
N ALA A 38 26.07 2.77 -13.99
CA ALA A 38 24.76 2.92 -14.61
C ALA A 38 24.42 4.38 -14.91
N GLY A 39 25.39 5.28 -14.87
CA GLY A 39 25.18 6.72 -15.03
C GLY A 39 24.39 7.32 -13.86
N SER A 40 23.44 8.17 -14.17
CA SER A 40 22.56 8.82 -13.18
C SER A 40 21.08 8.45 -13.46
N PRO A 41 20.66 7.23 -13.14
CA PRO A 41 19.32 6.78 -13.45
C PRO A 41 18.27 7.55 -12.64
N VAL A 42 17.22 8.01 -13.34
CA VAL A 42 16.07 8.73 -12.77
C VAL A 42 14.82 7.88 -12.85
N ALA A 43 13.89 8.11 -11.91
CA ALA A 43 12.62 7.42 -11.93
C ALA A 43 11.75 7.92 -13.10
N ASP A 44 11.23 6.99 -13.89
CA ASP A 44 10.10 7.22 -14.78
C ASP A 44 8.85 6.64 -14.12
N LEU A 45 8.13 7.49 -13.39
CA LEU A 45 6.94 7.06 -12.66
C LEU A 45 5.84 6.57 -13.60
N SER A 46 5.72 7.15 -14.80
CA SER A 46 4.74 6.72 -15.80
C SER A 46 4.99 5.28 -16.24
N ALA A 47 6.24 4.96 -16.58
CA ALA A 47 6.64 3.59 -16.94
C ALA A 47 6.47 2.62 -15.77
N MET A 48 6.78 3.04 -14.55
CA MET A 48 6.53 2.23 -13.33
C MET A 48 5.04 1.95 -13.14
N GLN A 49 4.17 2.93 -13.36
CA GLN A 49 2.72 2.78 -13.27
C GLN A 49 2.17 1.86 -14.36
N GLU A 50 2.64 1.97 -15.59
CA GLU A 50 2.21 1.07 -16.68
C GLU A 50 2.65 -0.38 -16.40
N ARG A 51 3.90 -0.59 -15.95
CA ARG A 51 4.35 -1.92 -15.51
C ARG A 51 3.45 -2.48 -14.40
N LYS A 52 3.13 -1.66 -13.39
CA LYS A 52 2.23 -2.05 -12.30
C LYS A 52 0.84 -2.44 -12.84
N LYS A 53 0.23 -1.62 -13.70
CA LYS A 53 -1.08 -1.91 -14.30
C LYS A 53 -1.08 -3.26 -15.01
N LYS A 54 -0.05 -3.55 -15.82
CA LYS A 54 0.09 -4.82 -16.53
C LYS A 54 0.14 -6.01 -15.56
N VAL A 55 1.01 -5.96 -14.57
CA VAL A 55 1.15 -7.04 -13.57
C VAL A 55 -0.17 -7.27 -12.81
N ILE A 56 -0.82 -6.19 -12.37
CA ILE A 56 -2.08 -6.31 -11.63
C ILE A 56 -3.20 -6.85 -12.51
N ALA A 57 -3.28 -6.45 -13.78
CA ALA A 57 -4.29 -6.96 -14.70
C ALA A 57 -4.17 -8.48 -14.88
N GLU A 58 -2.97 -9.01 -15.09
CA GLU A 58 -2.72 -10.45 -15.22
C GLU A 58 -3.23 -11.23 -14.00
N PHE A 59 -2.93 -10.78 -12.79
CA PHE A 59 -3.40 -11.43 -11.55
C PHE A 59 -4.89 -11.26 -11.31
N ALA A 60 -5.44 -10.07 -11.61
CA ALA A 60 -6.86 -9.80 -11.45
C ALA A 60 -7.71 -10.63 -12.40
N ASP A 61 -7.29 -10.76 -13.67
CA ASP A 61 -7.97 -11.55 -14.67
C ASP A 61 -7.93 -13.05 -14.34
N TYR A 62 -6.78 -13.54 -13.89
CA TYR A 62 -6.66 -14.93 -13.41
C TYR A 62 -7.61 -15.19 -12.22
N ARG A 63 -7.66 -14.29 -11.25
CA ARG A 63 -8.55 -14.44 -10.10
C ARG A 63 -10.02 -14.32 -10.47
N ARG A 64 -10.35 -13.40 -11.37
CA ARG A 64 -11.72 -13.27 -11.91
C ARG A 64 -12.16 -14.56 -12.59
N GLY A 65 -11.31 -15.13 -13.45
CA GLY A 65 -11.57 -16.40 -14.10
C GLY A 65 -11.85 -17.54 -13.12
N GLN A 66 -11.10 -17.61 -12.00
CA GLN A 66 -11.33 -18.62 -10.96
C GLN A 66 -12.66 -18.44 -10.21
N ILE A 67 -13.16 -17.22 -10.09
CA ILE A 67 -14.42 -16.93 -9.39
C ILE A 67 -15.62 -17.13 -10.33
N GLU A 68 -15.44 -16.87 -11.61
CA GLU A 68 -16.50 -16.89 -12.63
C GLU A 68 -16.55 -18.22 -13.42
N ASP A 69 -15.72 -19.22 -13.10
CA ASP A 69 -15.64 -20.50 -13.80
C ASP A 69 -16.81 -21.48 -13.53
N GLY A 70 -17.78 -21.06 -12.74
CA GLY A 70 -18.99 -21.82 -12.44
C GLY A 70 -18.90 -22.77 -11.25
N ARG A 71 -17.74 -22.86 -10.56
CA ARG A 71 -17.60 -23.60 -9.30
C ARG A 71 -18.31 -22.96 -8.13
N PHE A 72 -18.62 -21.66 -8.23
CA PHE A 72 -19.27 -20.85 -7.20
C PHE A 72 -20.49 -20.15 -7.80
N GLU A 73 -21.52 -20.01 -7.00
CA GLU A 73 -22.62 -19.11 -7.34
C GLU A 73 -22.25 -17.70 -6.87
N LEU A 74 -22.14 -16.77 -7.82
CA LEU A 74 -21.68 -15.41 -7.56
C LEU A 74 -22.84 -14.41 -7.58
N PHE A 75 -23.16 -13.86 -6.43
CA PHE A 75 -24.14 -12.78 -6.29
C PHE A 75 -23.43 -11.41 -6.25
N ARG A 76 -23.64 -10.57 -7.27
CA ARG A 76 -23.08 -9.20 -7.30
C ARG A 76 -24.06 -8.22 -6.64
N SER A 77 -24.20 -8.33 -5.33
CA SER A 77 -25.16 -7.58 -4.55
C SER A 77 -24.55 -7.15 -3.22
N HIS A 78 -25.09 -6.11 -2.62
CA HIS A 78 -24.77 -5.76 -1.24
C HIS A 78 -25.53 -6.72 -0.31
N ALA A 79 -24.86 -7.23 0.71
CA ALA A 79 -25.43 -8.18 1.66
C ALA A 79 -25.44 -7.64 3.08
N SER A 80 -26.54 -7.89 3.80
CA SER A 80 -26.68 -7.57 5.22
C SER A 80 -27.17 -8.78 5.99
N PHE A 81 -26.72 -8.95 7.22
CA PHE A 81 -27.21 -10.02 8.09
C PHE A 81 -28.64 -9.75 8.54
N VAL A 82 -29.49 -10.75 8.41
CA VAL A 82 -30.85 -10.79 9.00
C VAL A 82 -30.77 -11.54 10.34
N ASP A 83 -30.04 -12.63 10.35
CA ASP A 83 -29.71 -13.48 11.50
C ASP A 83 -28.34 -14.14 11.26
N PRO A 84 -27.79 -14.91 12.24
CA PRO A 84 -26.46 -15.52 12.08
C PRO A 84 -26.26 -16.43 10.89
N HIS A 85 -27.34 -16.91 10.26
CA HIS A 85 -27.32 -17.84 9.16
C HIS A 85 -28.00 -17.32 7.88
N THR A 86 -28.56 -16.10 7.90
CA THR A 86 -29.34 -15.54 6.78
C THR A 86 -28.81 -14.16 6.38
N LEU A 87 -28.53 -14.02 5.10
CA LEU A 87 -28.19 -12.73 4.48
C LEU A 87 -29.36 -12.24 3.60
N ALA A 88 -29.67 -10.95 3.70
CA ALA A 88 -30.52 -10.26 2.74
C ALA A 88 -29.64 -9.53 1.73
N LEU A 89 -29.91 -9.71 0.46
CA LEU A 89 -29.27 -9.01 -0.65
C LEU A 89 -30.04 -7.74 -1.03
N SER A 90 -29.35 -6.78 -1.60
CA SER A 90 -29.96 -5.49 -2.01
C SER A 90 -31.00 -5.63 -3.13
N ASP A 91 -31.04 -6.76 -3.85
CA ASP A 91 -32.06 -7.10 -4.85
C ASP A 91 -33.30 -7.78 -4.26
N GLY A 92 -33.37 -7.94 -2.93
CA GLY A 92 -34.47 -8.56 -2.21
C GLY A 92 -34.37 -10.07 -2.00
N GLN A 93 -33.37 -10.73 -2.59
CA GLN A 93 -33.14 -12.15 -2.34
C GLN A 93 -32.61 -12.40 -0.94
N ARG A 94 -32.80 -13.63 -0.44
CA ARG A 94 -32.23 -14.10 0.83
C ARG A 94 -31.42 -15.35 0.61
N LEU A 95 -30.23 -15.37 1.20
CA LEU A 95 -29.33 -16.52 1.16
C LEU A 95 -29.19 -17.07 2.57
N ARG A 96 -29.28 -18.39 2.72
CA ARG A 96 -29.07 -19.07 3.98
C ARG A 96 -27.84 -19.97 3.88
N GLY A 97 -26.95 -19.87 4.88
CA GLY A 97 -25.76 -20.68 4.98
C GLY A 97 -25.60 -21.31 6.37
N GLU A 98 -25.18 -22.56 6.45
CA GLU A 98 -24.79 -23.18 7.74
C GLU A 98 -23.57 -22.47 8.36
N LYS A 99 -22.66 -22.04 7.50
CA LYS A 99 -21.45 -21.27 7.87
C LYS A 99 -21.32 -20.09 6.93
N ILE A 100 -21.01 -18.93 7.48
CA ILE A 100 -20.80 -17.70 6.71
C ILE A 100 -19.39 -17.19 6.99
N LEU A 101 -18.61 -16.98 5.92
CA LEU A 101 -17.29 -16.36 6.00
C LEU A 101 -17.42 -14.87 5.63
N VAL A 102 -17.06 -14.00 6.56
CA VAL A 102 -17.00 -12.56 6.32
C VAL A 102 -15.61 -12.21 5.82
N ALA A 103 -15.49 -11.83 4.55
CA ALA A 103 -14.23 -11.47 3.88
C ALA A 103 -14.40 -10.18 3.06
N THR A 104 -14.94 -9.14 3.70
CA THR A 104 -15.33 -7.87 3.07
C THR A 104 -14.17 -6.91 2.79
N GLY A 105 -12.94 -7.28 3.20
CA GLY A 105 -11.76 -6.42 3.05
C GLY A 105 -11.66 -5.35 4.14
N SER A 106 -10.93 -4.28 3.85
CA SER A 106 -10.71 -3.16 4.78
C SER A 106 -10.69 -1.84 4.03
N GLU A 107 -10.92 -0.77 4.77
CA GLU A 107 -10.78 0.62 4.32
C GLU A 107 -9.62 1.30 5.05
N VAL A 108 -9.10 2.36 4.44
CA VAL A 108 -8.07 3.18 5.07
C VAL A 108 -8.67 3.94 6.24
N SER A 109 -8.11 3.76 7.42
CA SER A 109 -8.50 4.53 8.61
C SER A 109 -7.76 5.87 8.63
N VAL A 110 -8.53 6.95 8.60
CA VAL A 110 -7.98 8.31 8.71
C VAL A 110 -8.01 8.73 10.19
N PRO A 111 -6.86 9.07 10.79
CA PRO A 111 -6.82 9.46 12.19
C PRO A 111 -7.53 10.81 12.41
N PRO A 112 -8.20 11.01 13.56
CA PRO A 112 -8.91 12.25 13.87
C PRO A 112 -7.95 13.36 14.31
N ILE A 113 -7.11 13.83 13.41
CA ILE A 113 -6.17 14.93 13.65
C ILE A 113 -6.87 16.23 13.27
N PRO A 114 -6.95 17.24 14.16
CA PRO A 114 -7.55 18.53 13.85
C PRO A 114 -6.94 19.15 12.59
N GLY A 115 -7.78 19.59 11.65
CA GLY A 115 -7.39 20.18 10.38
C GLY A 115 -6.97 19.18 9.29
N LEU A 116 -6.82 17.89 9.58
CA LEU A 116 -6.45 16.90 8.55
C LEU A 116 -7.54 16.75 7.48
N ALA A 117 -8.81 16.82 7.86
CA ALA A 117 -9.91 16.69 6.91
C ALA A 117 -9.93 17.81 5.86
N ASP A 118 -9.41 18.98 6.20
CA ASP A 118 -9.34 20.15 5.32
C ASP A 118 -8.03 20.22 4.53
N ALA A 119 -7.06 19.34 4.84
CA ALA A 119 -5.79 19.28 4.16
C ALA A 119 -5.85 18.38 2.90
N PRO A 120 -5.10 18.67 1.85
CA PRO A 120 -5.05 17.84 0.65
C PRO A 120 -4.19 16.58 0.88
N TYR A 121 -4.55 15.76 1.88
CA TYR A 121 -3.81 14.53 2.17
C TYR A 121 -4.09 13.44 1.13
N LYS A 122 -3.18 12.48 1.08
CA LYS A 122 -3.29 11.28 0.27
C LYS A 122 -3.22 10.04 1.15
N THR A 123 -4.00 9.03 0.81
CA THR A 123 -3.98 7.73 1.46
C THR A 123 -2.97 6.80 0.76
N SER A 124 -2.75 5.59 1.31
CA SER A 124 -1.96 4.56 0.64
C SER A 124 -2.48 4.24 -0.76
N ASP A 125 -3.81 4.21 -0.94
CA ASP A 125 -4.45 3.93 -2.22
C ASP A 125 -4.15 5.04 -3.26
N ASP A 126 -4.04 6.29 -2.81
CA ASP A 126 -3.70 7.44 -3.67
C ASP A 126 -2.22 7.42 -4.05
N VAL A 127 -1.34 7.07 -3.11
CA VAL A 127 0.10 6.94 -3.37
C VAL A 127 0.37 5.88 -4.45
N LEU A 128 -0.39 4.79 -4.44
CA LEU A 128 -0.29 3.75 -5.48
C LEU A 128 -0.75 4.22 -6.87
N LYS A 129 -1.39 5.38 -6.98
CA LYS A 129 -1.93 5.94 -8.23
C LYS A 129 -1.27 7.27 -8.62
N LEU A 130 -0.20 7.68 -7.96
CA LEU A 130 0.48 8.94 -8.28
C LEU A 130 0.86 9.00 -9.76
N SER A 131 0.62 10.16 -10.36
CA SER A 131 1.02 10.47 -11.74
C SER A 131 2.38 11.18 -11.83
N GLU A 132 2.80 11.80 -10.72
CA GLU A 132 4.06 12.54 -10.62
C GLU A 132 4.71 12.29 -9.25
N VAL A 133 6.03 12.45 -9.20
CA VAL A 133 6.79 12.33 -7.96
C VAL A 133 6.65 13.63 -7.18
N PRO A 134 6.07 13.64 -5.98
CA PRO A 134 6.03 14.84 -5.17
C PRO A 134 7.45 15.23 -4.76
N PRO A 135 7.87 16.50 -4.89
CA PRO A 135 9.21 16.92 -4.48
C PRO A 135 9.44 16.71 -2.98
N GLU A 136 8.43 16.96 -2.17
CA GLU A 136 8.44 16.76 -0.72
C GLU A 136 7.21 16.01 -0.27
N CYS A 137 7.34 15.20 0.77
CA CYS A 137 6.26 14.39 1.31
C CYS A 137 6.38 14.23 2.82
N LEU A 138 5.27 14.47 3.53
CA LEU A 138 5.13 14.20 4.96
C LEU A 138 4.27 12.96 5.16
N VAL A 139 4.81 11.92 5.77
CA VAL A 139 4.11 10.67 6.05
C VAL A 139 3.67 10.63 7.51
N LEU A 140 2.37 10.53 7.74
CA LEU A 140 1.80 10.44 9.08
C LEU A 140 1.64 8.97 9.50
N GLY A 141 2.44 8.56 10.49
CA GLY A 141 2.49 7.21 11.03
C GLY A 141 3.78 6.49 10.70
N GLY A 142 4.11 5.48 11.50
CA GLY A 142 5.35 4.69 11.40
C GLY A 142 5.11 3.19 11.39
N GLY A 143 3.95 2.76 10.90
CA GLY A 143 3.63 1.34 10.67
C GLY A 143 4.21 0.81 9.36
N VAL A 144 3.97 -0.48 9.07
CA VAL A 144 4.53 -1.18 7.90
C VAL A 144 4.25 -0.43 6.59
N VAL A 145 3.00 -0.08 6.34
CA VAL A 145 2.59 0.59 5.09
C VAL A 145 3.26 1.96 4.95
N ALA A 146 3.35 2.71 6.06
CA ALA A 146 4.01 4.01 6.07
C ALA A 146 5.51 3.88 5.74
N CYS A 147 6.22 2.94 6.35
CA CYS A 147 7.64 2.70 6.08
C CYS A 147 7.89 2.26 4.64
N GLU A 148 7.08 1.32 4.12
CA GLU A 148 7.22 0.84 2.74
C GLU A 148 7.00 1.96 1.71
N LEU A 149 5.92 2.74 1.86
CA LEU A 149 5.61 3.80 0.91
C LEU A 149 6.53 5.01 1.06
N ALA A 150 6.99 5.33 2.27
CA ALA A 150 8.01 6.34 2.50
C ALA A 150 9.31 5.98 1.79
N GLN A 151 9.76 4.72 1.89
CA GLN A 151 10.94 4.25 1.19
C GLN A 151 10.77 4.30 -0.33
N PHE A 152 9.61 3.86 -0.83
CA PHE A 152 9.29 3.96 -2.26
C PHE A 152 9.44 5.41 -2.74
N LEU A 153 8.76 6.36 -2.09
CA LEU A 153 8.80 7.78 -2.45
C LEU A 153 10.21 8.35 -2.39
N ALA A 154 10.98 8.06 -1.35
CA ALA A 154 12.36 8.51 -1.21
C ALA A 154 13.25 7.96 -2.34
N ARG A 155 13.11 6.68 -2.69
CA ARG A 155 13.91 6.04 -3.75
C ARG A 155 13.59 6.58 -5.15
N ILE A 156 12.36 7.01 -5.41
CA ILE A 156 11.99 7.64 -6.68
C ILE A 156 12.29 9.14 -6.75
N GLY A 157 12.76 9.76 -5.66
CA GLY A 157 13.31 11.13 -5.66
C GLY A 157 12.58 12.14 -4.78
N SER A 158 11.59 11.73 -4.00
CA SER A 158 10.89 12.59 -3.03
C SER A 158 11.75 12.86 -1.80
N GLN A 159 11.72 14.06 -1.24
CA GLN A 159 12.21 14.32 0.11
C GLN A 159 11.14 13.91 1.11
N VAL A 160 11.38 12.85 1.87
CA VAL A 160 10.37 12.26 2.75
C VAL A 160 10.68 12.50 4.20
N THR A 161 9.68 12.97 4.95
CA THR A 161 9.71 13.07 6.41
C THR A 161 8.61 12.20 7.01
N ILE A 162 8.96 11.34 7.98
CA ILE A 162 7.97 10.53 8.70
C ILE A 162 7.70 11.17 10.07
N LEU A 163 6.43 11.44 10.35
CA LEU A 163 5.95 11.86 11.66
C LEU A 163 5.18 10.73 12.32
N GLN A 164 5.57 10.35 13.53
CA GLN A 164 4.82 9.39 14.31
C GLN A 164 4.82 9.75 15.81
N ARG A 165 3.79 9.27 16.50
CA ARG A 165 3.58 9.52 17.92
C ARG A 165 4.50 8.68 18.82
N SER A 166 4.82 7.45 18.43
CA SER A 166 5.66 6.55 19.23
C SER A 166 7.14 6.81 19.01
N GLN A 167 7.96 6.48 20.01
CA GLN A 167 9.42 6.73 19.97
C GLN A 167 10.17 5.94 18.89
N ARG A 168 9.55 4.89 18.33
CA ARG A 168 10.19 4.08 17.27
C ARG A 168 9.20 3.71 16.16
N LEU A 169 9.72 3.55 14.95
CA LEU A 169 8.99 2.96 13.84
C LEU A 169 8.63 1.50 14.15
N LEU A 170 7.61 0.98 13.50
CA LEU A 170 7.19 -0.43 13.65
C LEU A 170 7.04 -0.86 15.12
N LYS A 171 6.39 -0.05 15.94
CA LYS A 171 6.28 -0.28 17.40
C LYS A 171 5.73 -1.66 17.79
N GLU A 172 4.94 -2.29 16.91
CA GLU A 172 4.35 -3.62 17.10
C GLU A 172 5.34 -4.77 16.82
N PHE A 173 6.54 -4.46 16.31
CA PHE A 173 7.58 -5.43 16.00
C PHE A 173 8.71 -5.38 17.03
N PRO A 174 9.57 -6.42 17.11
CA PRO A 174 10.77 -6.38 17.93
C PRO A 174 11.64 -5.16 17.63
N GLU A 175 12.38 -4.69 18.63
CA GLU A 175 13.20 -3.47 18.51
C GLU A 175 14.27 -3.57 17.42
N ASP A 176 14.84 -4.76 17.23
CA ASP A 176 15.83 -5.01 16.18
C ASP A 176 15.28 -4.77 14.77
N ALA A 177 14.02 -5.14 14.52
CA ALA A 177 13.33 -4.85 13.26
C ALA A 177 13.17 -3.34 13.05
N SER A 178 12.81 -2.61 14.10
CA SER A 178 12.72 -1.14 14.07
C SER A 178 14.06 -0.48 13.76
N ARG A 179 15.13 -0.91 14.42
CA ARG A 179 16.50 -0.41 14.17
C ARG A 179 16.96 -0.71 12.73
N ALA A 180 16.73 -1.93 12.24
CA ALA A 180 17.08 -2.32 10.89
C ALA A 180 16.39 -1.44 9.84
N VAL A 181 15.10 -1.13 10.01
CA VAL A 181 14.36 -0.24 9.11
C VAL A 181 14.95 1.17 9.09
N VAL A 182 15.25 1.74 10.26
CA VAL A 182 15.87 3.08 10.34
C VAL A 182 17.22 3.08 9.63
N TYR A 183 18.05 2.06 9.86
CA TYR A 183 19.40 1.98 9.29
C TYR A 183 19.41 1.73 7.77
N THR A 184 18.52 0.87 7.28
CA THR A 184 18.56 0.41 5.87
C THR A 184 17.65 1.20 4.93
N MET A 185 16.59 1.78 5.46
CA MET A 185 15.53 2.37 4.63
C MET A 185 15.56 3.90 4.59
N LEU A 186 16.07 4.54 5.62
CA LEU A 186 16.16 5.99 5.70
C LEU A 186 17.63 6.39 5.58
N PRO A 187 18.04 7.14 4.53
CA PRO A 187 19.38 7.72 4.51
C PRO A 187 19.52 8.60 5.74
N ALA A 188 20.60 8.38 6.49
CA ALA A 188 20.88 9.06 7.75
C ALA A 188 20.90 10.59 7.55
N ARG A 189 19.76 11.23 7.76
CA ARG A 189 19.72 12.62 8.23
C ARG A 189 19.32 12.55 9.68
N GLU A 190 20.15 13.19 10.53
CA GLU A 190 19.98 13.26 11.96
C GLU A 190 18.52 13.52 12.34
N THR A 191 17.94 12.56 13.04
CA THR A 191 16.63 12.70 13.65
C THR A 191 16.76 13.75 14.76
N SER A 192 16.35 14.98 14.49
CA SER A 192 16.07 15.92 15.57
C SER A 192 14.91 15.35 16.36
N GLN A 193 15.16 14.87 17.56
CA GLN A 193 14.15 14.51 18.55
C GLN A 193 13.45 15.81 18.99
N GLY A 194 12.43 16.21 18.23
CA GLY A 194 11.47 17.19 18.66
C GLY A 194 10.45 16.51 19.57
N CYS A 195 10.64 16.57 20.88
CA CYS A 195 9.60 16.23 21.82
C CYS A 195 8.48 17.27 21.68
N CYS A 196 7.35 16.87 21.12
CA CYS A 196 6.09 17.58 21.38
C CYS A 196 5.56 17.10 22.73
N ASN A 197 5.64 17.96 23.73
CA ASN A 197 4.87 17.87 24.98
C ASN A 197 3.39 18.07 24.71
#